data_6adc7a59dd9543b68ead68d0767ed64e
#
_entry.id   6adc7a59dd9543b68ead68d0767ed64e
#
_cell.length_a   1.000
_cell.length_b   1.000
_cell.length_c   1.000
_cell.angle_alpha   90.00
_cell.angle_beta   90.00
_cell.angle_gamma   90.00
#
_symmetry.space_group_name_H-M   'P 1'
#
loop_
_entity.id
_entity.type
_entity.pdbx_description
1 polymer ?
#
loop_
_entity_poly.entity_id
_entity_poly.type
_entity_poly.pdbx_seq_one_letter_code
_entity_poly.pdbx_strand_id
1 'polypeptide(L)'
;MKKILILCPYPESMAAGQRLKYEQYFESWEASGYELQKSSFFSISTWDVLWSKGHLLRKITGTIQGYFRRINDLYKLQGCDVVYIFMWATPLGLPFYEWLILKSGKKIIYDFDDAVFNLSDHISLIKGGYKSRFLIKHSHQIIS
;
A
#
# COMPACT_ATOMS: atom_id res chain seq x y z
N MET A 1 -16.32 7.87 -15.25
CA MET A 1 -15.45 8.33 -14.16
C MET A 1 -14.38 7.27 -13.97
N LYS A 2 -13.10 7.63 -13.96
CA LYS A 2 -12.03 6.66 -13.76
C LYS A 2 -11.86 6.35 -12.27
N LYS A 3 -11.69 5.08 -11.94
CA LYS A 3 -11.57 4.61 -10.55
C LYS A 3 -10.12 4.30 -10.20
N ILE A 4 -9.66 4.84 -9.08
CA ILE A 4 -8.32 4.62 -8.54
C ILE A 4 -8.43 3.81 -7.25
N LEU A 5 -7.84 2.62 -7.22
CA LEU A 5 -7.67 1.86 -5.98
C LEU A 5 -6.34 2.27 -5.33
N ILE A 6 -6.42 2.85 -4.15
CA ILE A 6 -5.26 3.30 -3.38
C ILE A 6 -4.95 2.26 -2.31
N LEU A 7 -3.79 1.63 -2.44
CA LEU A 7 -3.26 0.67 -1.48
C LEU A 7 -2.15 1.33 -0.66
N CYS A 8 -2.36 1.47 0.63
CA CYS A 8 -1.44 2.14 1.53
C CYS A 8 -1.25 1.37 2.84
N PRO A 9 -0.15 1.59 3.57
CA PRO A 9 0.12 0.92 4.84
C PRO A 9 -0.85 1.29 5.96
N TYR A 10 -1.13 2.58 6.10
CA TYR A 10 -1.75 3.15 7.30
C TYR A 10 -3.10 3.80 7.00
N PRO A 11 -3.97 3.95 8.02
CA PRO A 11 -5.24 4.63 7.85
C PRO A 11 -5.04 6.09 7.43
N GLU A 12 -6.02 6.62 6.70
CA GLU A 12 -6.05 8.00 6.23
C GLU A 12 -5.84 8.99 7.39
N SER A 13 -5.09 10.04 7.13
CA SER A 13 -4.77 11.13 8.06
C SER A 13 -3.87 10.77 9.25
N MET A 14 -3.45 9.51 9.39
CA MET A 14 -2.63 9.08 10.54
C MET A 14 -1.14 9.28 10.31
N ALA A 15 -0.61 8.93 9.17
CA ALA A 15 0.82 9.01 8.88
C ALA A 15 1.17 10.32 8.16
N ALA A 16 2.14 11.08 8.70
CA ALA A 16 2.57 12.34 8.09
C ALA A 16 3.06 12.16 6.64
N GLY A 17 3.82 11.09 6.36
CA GLY A 17 4.28 10.78 5.01
C GLY A 17 3.14 10.59 4.02
N GLN A 18 2.08 9.88 4.40
CA GLN A 18 0.90 9.70 3.54
C GLN A 18 0.19 11.02 3.28
N ARG A 19 -0.05 11.82 4.34
CA ARG A 19 -0.72 13.12 4.23
C ARG A 19 0.03 14.07 3.30
N LEU A 20 1.34 14.17 3.44
CA LEU A 20 2.17 15.10 2.68
C LEU A 20 2.43 14.63 1.25
N LYS A 21 2.47 13.32 1.01
CA LYS A 21 2.75 12.77 -0.33
C LYS A 21 1.54 12.80 -1.24
N TYR A 22 0.42 12.21 -0.85
CA TYR A 22 -0.70 12.01 -1.76
C TYR A 22 -2.08 12.34 -1.19
N GLU A 23 -2.32 12.21 0.13
CA GLU A 23 -3.64 12.45 0.70
C GLU A 23 -4.12 13.91 0.51
N GLN A 24 -3.18 14.87 0.54
CA GLN A 24 -3.47 16.28 0.29
C GLN A 24 -4.05 16.55 -1.11
N TYR A 25 -3.92 15.63 -2.05
CA TYR A 25 -4.41 15.76 -3.41
C TYR A 25 -5.76 15.08 -3.65
N PHE A 26 -6.33 14.39 -2.66
CA PHE A 26 -7.58 13.64 -2.84
C PHE A 26 -8.72 14.51 -3.36
N GLU A 27 -8.95 15.66 -2.74
CA GLU A 27 -9.99 16.61 -3.20
C GLU A 27 -9.76 17.06 -4.65
N SER A 28 -8.52 17.32 -5.00
CA SER A 28 -8.15 17.71 -6.38
C SER A 28 -8.38 16.57 -7.38
N TRP A 29 -8.09 15.33 -7.01
CA TRP A 29 -8.32 14.17 -7.85
C TRP A 29 -9.82 13.91 -8.04
N GLU A 30 -10.59 14.00 -6.97
CA GLU A 30 -12.05 13.85 -7.02
C GLU A 30 -12.70 14.97 -7.86
N ALA A 31 -12.26 16.22 -7.69
CA ALA A 31 -12.69 17.35 -8.51
C ALA A 31 -12.32 17.18 -9.99
N SER A 32 -11.25 16.45 -10.29
CA SER A 32 -10.84 16.10 -11.65
C SER A 32 -11.60 14.90 -12.24
N GLY A 33 -12.59 14.38 -11.54
CA GLY A 33 -13.48 13.30 -12.02
C GLY A 33 -12.94 11.89 -11.74
N TYR A 34 -12.05 11.71 -10.77
CA TYR A 34 -11.62 10.40 -10.31
C TYR A 34 -12.45 9.93 -9.10
N GLU A 35 -12.82 8.67 -9.10
CA GLU A 35 -13.40 7.99 -7.93
C GLU A 35 -12.29 7.29 -7.15
N LEU A 36 -12.13 7.63 -5.86
CA LEU A 36 -11.05 7.10 -5.03
C LEU A 36 -11.56 5.98 -4.12
N GLN A 37 -10.99 4.80 -4.26
CA GLN A 37 -11.20 3.66 -3.35
C GLN A 37 -9.97 3.48 -2.47
N LYS A 38 -10.06 3.94 -1.23
CA LYS A 38 -8.93 3.90 -0.29
C LYS A 38 -8.93 2.58 0.48
N SER A 39 -7.78 1.93 0.57
CA SER A 39 -7.60 0.69 1.33
C SER A 39 -6.28 0.69 2.08
N SER A 40 -6.33 0.92 3.38
CA SER A 40 -5.18 0.81 4.29
C SER A 40 -4.98 -0.64 4.72
N PHE A 41 -3.72 -1.06 4.86
CA PHE A 41 -3.39 -2.39 5.38
C PHE A 41 -3.75 -2.51 6.86
N PHE A 42 -3.31 -1.56 7.68
CA PHE A 42 -3.65 -1.51 9.09
C PHE A 42 -4.94 -0.72 9.35
N SER A 43 -5.69 -1.14 10.36
CA SER A 43 -6.83 -0.39 10.91
C SER A 43 -6.35 0.66 11.92
N ILE A 44 -7.23 1.60 12.28
CA ILE A 44 -6.96 2.61 13.33
C ILE A 44 -6.59 1.91 14.64
N SER A 45 -7.34 0.89 15.04
CA SER A 45 -7.08 0.15 16.29
C SER A 45 -5.73 -0.58 16.30
N THR A 46 -5.23 -0.98 15.14
CA THR A 46 -3.89 -1.58 15.00
C THR A 46 -2.83 -0.49 14.99
N TRP A 47 -3.08 0.64 14.32
CA TRP A 47 -2.20 1.80 14.32
C TRP A 47 -1.85 2.27 15.72
N ASP A 48 -2.85 2.40 16.60
CA ASP A 48 -2.68 2.87 17.98
C ASP A 48 -1.68 2.04 18.81
N VAL A 49 -1.54 0.76 18.48
CA VAL A 49 -0.63 -0.15 19.19
C VAL A 49 0.63 -0.51 18.40
N LEU A 50 0.71 -0.16 17.13
CA LEU A 50 1.76 -0.60 16.22
C LEU A 50 3.16 -0.24 16.73
N TRP A 51 3.31 0.98 17.26
CA TRP A 51 4.58 1.53 17.73
C TRP A 51 4.79 1.39 19.24
N SER A 52 3.77 0.92 19.99
CA SER A 52 3.86 0.73 21.44
C SER A 52 4.58 -0.60 21.77
N LYS A 53 5.22 -0.66 22.93
CA LYS A 53 5.76 -1.91 23.47
C LYS A 53 4.63 -2.84 23.89
N GLY A 54 4.79 -4.14 23.66
CA GLY A 54 3.73 -5.13 23.98
C GLY A 54 2.66 -5.21 22.90
N HIS A 55 1.46 -5.59 23.31
CA HIS A 55 0.28 -5.76 22.43
C HIS A 55 0.50 -6.72 21.25
N LEU A 56 1.36 -7.75 21.42
CA LEU A 56 1.76 -8.67 20.35
C LEU A 56 0.55 -9.32 19.67
N LEU A 57 -0.43 -9.78 20.44
CA LEU A 57 -1.65 -10.38 19.89
C LEU A 57 -2.42 -9.40 19.00
N ARG A 58 -2.58 -8.14 19.42
CA ARG A 58 -3.23 -7.10 18.61
C ARG A 58 -2.47 -6.83 17.33
N LYS A 59 -1.15 -6.81 17.37
CA LYS A 59 -0.30 -6.61 16.18
C LYS A 59 -0.44 -7.79 15.22
N ILE A 60 -0.42 -9.02 15.71
CA ILE A 60 -0.60 -10.23 14.90
C ILE A 60 -2.00 -10.26 14.28
N THR A 61 -3.05 -10.09 15.08
CA THR A 61 -4.43 -10.10 14.58
C THR A 61 -4.67 -8.97 13.58
N GLY A 62 -4.14 -7.77 13.83
CA GLY A 62 -4.21 -6.65 12.92
C GLY A 62 -3.50 -6.91 11.59
N THR A 63 -2.35 -7.61 11.63
CA THR A 63 -1.62 -8.02 10.42
C THR A 63 -2.42 -9.05 9.62
N ILE A 64 -3.00 -10.06 10.28
CA ILE A 64 -3.86 -11.07 9.63
C ILE A 64 -5.06 -10.39 8.98
N GLN A 65 -5.73 -9.49 9.68
CA GLN A 65 -6.85 -8.71 9.14
C GLN A 65 -6.43 -7.88 7.92
N GLY A 66 -5.23 -7.31 7.95
CA GLY A 66 -4.65 -6.60 6.81
C GLY A 66 -4.52 -7.49 5.58
N TYR A 67 -4.04 -8.72 5.73
CA TYR A 67 -3.97 -9.68 4.62
C TYR A 67 -5.35 -10.07 4.10
N PHE A 68 -6.34 -10.31 4.95
CA PHE A 68 -7.72 -10.54 4.51
C PHE A 68 -8.29 -9.34 3.74
N ARG A 69 -8.01 -8.12 4.20
CA ARG A 69 -8.41 -6.91 3.48
C ARG A 69 -7.76 -6.85 2.10
N ARG A 70 -6.49 -7.21 1.97
CA ARG A 70 -5.79 -7.28 0.69
C ARG A 70 -6.38 -8.34 -0.25
N ILE A 71 -6.81 -9.50 0.26
CA ILE A 71 -7.53 -10.49 -0.54
C ILE A 71 -8.84 -9.89 -1.07
N ASN A 72 -9.59 -9.20 -0.22
CA ASN A 72 -10.81 -8.52 -0.65
C ASN A 72 -10.55 -7.41 -1.68
N ASP A 73 -9.41 -6.73 -1.60
CA ASP A 73 -9.02 -5.69 -2.56
C ASP A 73 -8.76 -6.28 -3.96
N LEU A 74 -8.40 -7.57 -4.08
CA LEU A 74 -8.29 -8.22 -5.40
C LEU A 74 -9.62 -8.24 -6.15
N TYR A 75 -10.75 -8.34 -5.46
CA TYR A 75 -12.06 -8.21 -6.10
C TYR A 75 -12.32 -6.78 -6.60
N LYS A 76 -11.85 -5.78 -5.86
CA LYS A 76 -11.97 -4.37 -6.25
C LYS A 76 -11.15 -4.03 -7.50
N LEU A 77 -10.08 -4.80 -7.77
CA LEU A 77 -9.28 -4.62 -8.98
C LEU A 77 -10.13 -4.71 -10.26
N GLN A 78 -11.18 -5.53 -10.27
CA GLN A 78 -12.03 -5.68 -11.46
C GLN A 78 -12.74 -4.36 -11.80
N GLY A 79 -13.11 -3.59 -10.79
CA GLY A 79 -13.85 -2.33 -10.96
C GLY A 79 -12.99 -1.08 -11.02
N CYS A 80 -11.67 -1.15 -10.91
CA CYS A 80 -10.78 0.00 -10.98
C CYS A 80 -10.03 0.09 -12.31
N ASP A 81 -9.58 1.30 -12.66
CA ASP A 81 -8.76 1.57 -13.86
C ASP A 81 -7.28 1.67 -13.53
N VAL A 82 -6.97 2.18 -12.34
CA VAL A 82 -5.62 2.44 -11.87
C VAL A 82 -5.46 1.91 -10.46
N VAL A 83 -4.30 1.33 -10.16
CA VAL A 83 -3.88 0.96 -8.81
C VAL A 83 -2.72 1.86 -8.40
N TYR A 84 -2.92 2.61 -7.34
CA TYR A 84 -1.91 3.44 -6.71
C TYR A 84 -1.39 2.71 -5.47
N ILE A 85 -0.10 2.42 -5.42
CA ILE A 85 0.55 1.72 -4.31
C ILE A 85 1.53 2.66 -3.64
N PHE A 86 1.30 2.96 -2.36
CA PHE A 86 2.22 3.74 -1.54
C PHE A 86 3.06 2.81 -0.66
N MET A 87 4.38 2.93 -0.74
CA MET A 87 5.40 2.16 -0.03
C MET A 87 5.32 0.65 -0.31
N TRP A 88 4.25 -0.01 0.08
CA TRP A 88 4.03 -1.45 -0.10
C TRP A 88 2.54 -1.80 -0.02
N ALA A 89 2.16 -2.84 -0.74
CA ALA A 89 0.80 -3.37 -0.65
C ALA A 89 0.66 -4.35 0.53
N THR A 90 1.70 -5.18 0.78
CA THR A 90 1.77 -6.12 1.90
C THR A 90 3.13 -6.02 2.61
N PRO A 91 3.20 -6.09 3.96
CA PRO A 91 4.42 -5.82 4.72
C PRO A 91 5.45 -6.95 4.67
N LEU A 92 5.02 -8.21 4.62
CA LEU A 92 5.88 -9.38 4.78
C LEU A 92 5.81 -10.31 3.57
N GLY A 93 6.85 -11.13 3.41
CA GLY A 93 6.90 -12.22 2.45
C GLY A 93 7.30 -11.80 1.03
N LEU A 94 7.11 -12.72 0.10
CA LEU A 94 7.40 -12.53 -1.32
C LEU A 94 6.38 -11.60 -1.98
N PRO A 95 6.68 -10.99 -3.14
CA PRO A 95 5.80 -10.06 -3.85
C PRO A 95 4.66 -10.78 -4.59
N PHE A 96 4.07 -11.80 -3.96
CA PHE A 96 3.00 -12.59 -4.57
C PHE A 96 1.73 -11.76 -4.79
N TYR A 97 1.37 -10.93 -3.81
CA TYR A 97 0.21 -10.05 -3.91
C TYR A 97 0.42 -8.98 -4.98
N GLU A 98 1.62 -8.39 -5.00
CA GLU A 98 2.02 -7.40 -5.99
C GLU A 98 2.05 -8.01 -7.40
N TRP A 99 2.47 -9.27 -7.51
CA TRP A 99 2.41 -10.03 -8.76
C TRP A 99 0.96 -10.26 -9.23
N LEU A 100 0.03 -10.56 -8.33
CA LEU A 100 -1.40 -10.68 -8.68
C LEU A 100 -1.97 -9.36 -9.20
N ILE A 101 -1.60 -8.23 -8.59
CA ILE A 101 -1.99 -6.90 -9.09
C ILE A 101 -1.44 -6.69 -10.51
N LEU A 102 -0.17 -7.02 -10.73
CA LEU A 102 0.44 -6.90 -12.05
C LEU A 102 -0.29 -7.75 -13.11
N LYS A 103 -0.67 -8.98 -12.75
CA LYS A 103 -1.42 -9.90 -13.64
C LYS A 103 -2.84 -9.43 -13.93
N SER A 104 -3.41 -8.54 -13.14
CA SER A 104 -4.72 -7.96 -13.41
C SER A 104 -4.77 -7.07 -14.66
N GLY A 105 -3.61 -6.70 -15.20
CA GLY A 105 -3.48 -5.81 -16.37
C GLY A 105 -3.85 -4.35 -16.09
N LYS A 106 -4.04 -3.97 -14.82
CA LYS A 106 -4.35 -2.60 -14.44
C LYS A 106 -3.12 -1.72 -14.49
N LYS A 107 -3.32 -0.42 -14.74
CA LYS A 107 -2.23 0.56 -14.69
C LYS A 107 -1.76 0.73 -13.24
N ILE A 108 -0.48 0.51 -12.98
CA ILE A 108 0.10 0.59 -11.63
C ILE A 108 0.93 1.86 -11.54
N ILE A 109 0.65 2.67 -10.52
CA ILE A 109 1.46 3.78 -10.08
C ILE A 109 2.08 3.38 -8.74
N TYR A 110 3.39 3.41 -8.65
CA TYR A 110 4.13 3.09 -7.43
C TYR A 110 4.80 4.34 -6.87
N ASP A 111 4.42 4.70 -5.66
CA ASP A 111 4.97 5.83 -4.91
C ASP A 111 5.72 5.29 -3.69
N PHE A 112 6.97 5.68 -3.52
CA PHE A 112 7.81 5.24 -2.41
C PHE A 112 8.61 6.39 -1.79
N ASP A 113 9.02 6.21 -0.56
CA ASP A 113 9.89 7.12 0.17
C ASP A 113 11.35 6.64 0.09
N ASP A 114 12.31 7.54 0.05
CA ASP A 114 13.74 7.26 -0.09
C ASP A 114 14.32 6.30 0.97
N ALA A 115 13.66 6.17 2.10
CA ALA A 115 14.08 5.28 3.19
C ALA A 115 14.07 3.77 2.86
N VAL A 116 13.44 3.37 1.74
CA VAL A 116 13.26 1.94 1.38
C VAL A 116 14.55 1.28 0.90
N PHE A 117 15.54 2.06 0.44
CA PHE A 117 16.76 1.54 -0.19
C PHE A 117 17.92 1.28 0.79
N ASN A 118 17.85 1.77 2.03
CA ASN A 118 18.94 1.70 3.00
C ASN A 118 19.00 0.41 3.85
N LEU A 119 18.30 -0.65 3.45
CA LEU A 119 18.28 -1.90 4.19
C LEU A 119 19.27 -2.90 3.61
N SER A 120 20.17 -3.41 4.46
CA SER A 120 21.09 -4.50 4.13
C SER A 120 20.32 -5.72 3.57
N ASP A 121 20.90 -6.43 2.61
CA ASP A 121 20.22 -7.47 1.79
C ASP A 121 19.49 -8.56 2.61
N HIS A 122 20.00 -8.94 3.78
CA HIS A 122 19.36 -9.96 4.63
C HIS A 122 18.09 -9.46 5.36
N ILE A 123 18.03 -8.17 5.66
CA ILE A 123 16.88 -7.53 6.32
C ILE A 123 15.85 -7.11 5.27
N SER A 124 16.25 -6.88 4.04
CA SER A 124 15.36 -6.48 2.93
C SER A 124 14.35 -7.56 2.55
N LEU A 125 14.70 -8.84 2.66
CA LEU A 125 13.78 -9.96 2.45
C LEU A 125 12.62 -9.97 3.44
N ILE A 126 12.88 -9.61 4.71
CA ILE A 126 11.87 -9.60 5.77
C ILE A 126 11.10 -8.27 5.77
N LYS A 127 11.75 -7.16 5.47
CA LYS A 127 11.19 -5.80 5.55
C LYS A 127 10.66 -5.22 4.22
N GLY A 128 10.55 -6.02 3.17
CA GLY A 128 9.88 -5.60 1.93
C GLY A 128 10.73 -4.91 0.88
N GLY A 129 12.05 -4.79 1.05
CA GLY A 129 12.96 -4.22 0.03
C GLY A 129 12.92 -4.97 -1.31
N TYR A 130 12.69 -6.27 -1.29
CA TYR A 130 12.50 -7.08 -2.49
C TYR A 130 11.20 -6.71 -3.23
N LYS A 131 10.14 -6.40 -2.49
CA LYS A 131 8.85 -5.97 -3.07
C LYS A 131 8.94 -4.61 -3.74
N SER A 132 9.67 -3.67 -3.13
CA SER A 132 9.91 -2.36 -3.72
C SER A 132 10.69 -2.47 -5.03
N ARG A 133 11.76 -3.29 -5.07
CA ARG A 133 12.49 -3.58 -6.32
C ARG A 133 11.58 -4.20 -7.38
N PHE A 134 10.71 -5.13 -6.99
CA PHE A 134 9.74 -5.74 -7.89
C PHE A 134 8.76 -4.71 -8.45
N LEU A 135 8.19 -3.86 -7.60
CA LEU A 135 7.26 -2.81 -8.02
C LEU A 135 7.93 -1.76 -8.91
N ILE A 136 9.15 -1.32 -8.59
CA ILE A 136 9.93 -0.40 -9.42
C ILE A 136 10.13 -0.97 -10.83
N LYS A 137 10.46 -2.25 -10.92
CA LYS A 137 10.72 -2.90 -12.22
C LYS A 137 9.47 -3.05 -13.08
N HIS A 138 8.28 -3.18 -12.49
CA HIS A 138 7.08 -3.59 -13.20
C HIS A 138 5.94 -2.55 -13.17
N SER A 139 6.08 -1.45 -12.44
CA SER A 139 5.07 -0.38 -12.44
C SER A 139 5.11 0.44 -13.72
N HIS A 140 3.96 0.98 -14.10
CA HIS A 140 3.82 1.83 -15.29
C HIS A 140 4.34 3.24 -15.04
N GLN A 141 4.26 3.69 -13.79
CA GLN A 141 4.75 5.00 -13.35
C GLN A 141 5.30 4.88 -11.94
N ILE A 142 6.39 5.58 -11.68
CA ILE A 142 7.08 5.64 -10.39
C ILE A 142 7.08 7.10 -9.93
N ILE A 143 6.79 7.31 -8.64
CA ILE A 143 6.86 8.58 -7.95
C ILE A 143 7.82 8.39 -6.77
N SER A 144 8.77 9.30 -6.58
CA SER A 144 9.75 9.28 -5.48
C SER A 144 9.88 10.65 -4.83
#